data_4e5ce1a8b24dba18bc1988778583f286
#
_entry.id   4e5ce1a8b24dba18bc1988778583f286
#
_cell.length_a   1.000
_cell.length_b   1.000
_cell.length_c   1.000
_cell.angle_alpha   90.00
_cell.angle_beta   90.00
_cell.angle_gamma   90.00
#
_symmetry.space_group_name_H-M   'P 1'
#
loop_
_entity.id
_entity.type
_entity.pdbx_description
1 polymer ?
#
loop_
_entity_poly.entity_id
_entity_poly.type
_entity_poly.pdbx_seq_one_letter_code
_entity_poly.pdbx_strand_id
1 'polypeptide(L)'
;MRSAWQYALLGGCLALLAAFLVYPILLTVRGGFYADPAARTGFTFDHLLLVFDDPRLLAALGNSLRIATLTTTLSVLIALPLAVLSAQFDFPGKRFFNAAVLVPLILPPFVGALGMRAILGREGSLNALLGTDFDILGSAAVVGVVCVQALGLYPIIYLNATASLANLDPALDEAGRSLGATFARRFRTITLPLVRPGLFAGATIVFIWSFTELGTPLMFDYYEVAPVQIFNGLKEVESSARPYALTVVVLATAVTAYLVGKFIFGRRGYAMQTRASRGSSATPLTGPAAWAASGAFALVAFLALLPHLGVVLTSITQPGTWYGTVLPKAFTASHYQEALTSSDAFGAISNSLKLASLAMILDILLGLLIAYLIVRTSLRGRWLLDALCMLPLAVPGLVLAFGFVAMSLQWPFGKDGPLSGFASVLASDPSPVPFLIVAYAVRRLPYVVRSTVAGLEQTSGDLEEAAMNLGASRLTAVRRVIVPLIMANLIAGGLLVFSFSMLEVSDSLILAQQTSDYPITKAILAFMDRLGDGPYIASAMGVWGMALLTTTIFAASMLLGKKLGSIFRA
;
A
#
# COMPACT_ATOMS: atom_id res chain seq x y z
N MET A 1 3.05 -13.84 -39.57
CA MET A 1 3.35 -12.38 -39.61
C MET A 1 2.80 -11.75 -38.33
N ARG A 2 3.66 -11.21 -37.47
CA ARG A 2 3.24 -10.43 -36.30
C ARG A 2 2.55 -9.18 -36.84
N SER A 3 1.28 -8.95 -36.51
CA SER A 3 0.53 -7.86 -37.12
C SER A 3 1.01 -6.50 -36.58
N ALA A 4 1.17 -5.52 -37.47
CA ALA A 4 1.61 -4.16 -37.10
C ALA A 4 0.74 -3.53 -35.99
N TRP A 5 -0.55 -3.89 -35.92
CA TRP A 5 -1.47 -3.39 -34.91
C TRP A 5 -1.09 -3.84 -33.46
N GLN A 6 -0.48 -5.05 -33.30
CA GLN A 6 -0.02 -5.51 -31.97
C GLN A 6 1.16 -4.67 -31.46
N TYR A 7 2.07 -4.28 -32.37
CA TYR A 7 3.15 -3.35 -32.02
C TYR A 7 2.61 -1.94 -31.75
N ALA A 8 1.56 -1.50 -32.45
CA ALA A 8 0.91 -0.23 -32.19
C ALA A 8 0.26 -0.22 -30.80
N LEU A 9 -0.42 -1.30 -30.40
CA LEU A 9 -0.97 -1.44 -29.04
C LEU A 9 0.12 -1.50 -27.98
N LEU A 10 1.18 -2.26 -28.19
CA LEU A 10 2.33 -2.30 -27.28
C LEU A 10 2.95 -0.91 -27.13
N GLY A 11 3.18 -0.21 -28.26
CA GLY A 11 3.70 1.16 -28.26
C GLY A 11 2.78 2.14 -27.55
N GLY A 12 1.47 2.04 -27.73
CA GLY A 12 0.46 2.85 -27.04
C GLY A 12 0.48 2.62 -25.52
N CYS A 13 0.52 1.36 -25.07
CA CYS A 13 0.62 1.04 -23.63
C CYS A 13 1.93 1.56 -23.02
N LEU A 14 3.06 1.37 -23.74
CA LEU A 14 4.36 1.88 -23.29
C LEU A 14 4.37 3.42 -23.23
N ALA A 15 3.77 4.09 -24.21
CA ALA A 15 3.66 5.54 -24.23
C ALA A 15 2.79 6.08 -23.08
N LEU A 16 1.66 5.42 -22.77
CA LEU A 16 0.82 5.77 -21.62
C LEU A 16 1.59 5.62 -20.29
N LEU A 17 2.27 4.50 -20.10
CA LEU A 17 3.07 4.29 -18.88
C LEU A 17 4.27 5.26 -18.83
N ALA A 18 4.89 5.56 -19.96
CA ALA A 18 5.95 6.57 -20.01
C ALA A 18 5.41 7.96 -19.64
N ALA A 19 4.24 8.35 -20.15
CA ALA A 19 3.65 9.65 -19.90
C ALA A 19 3.16 9.85 -18.46
N PHE A 20 2.56 8.82 -17.84
CA PHE A 20 1.89 8.97 -16.55
C PHE A 20 2.58 8.27 -15.37
N LEU A 21 3.65 7.52 -15.64
CA LEU A 21 4.48 6.94 -14.60
C LEU A 21 5.92 7.48 -14.65
N VAL A 22 6.58 7.38 -15.82
CA VAL A 22 8.00 7.74 -15.91
C VAL A 22 8.18 9.25 -15.97
N TYR A 23 7.38 9.96 -16.76
CA TYR A 23 7.50 11.40 -16.96
C TYR A 23 7.27 12.22 -15.66
N PRO A 24 6.24 11.96 -14.81
CA PRO A 24 6.11 12.65 -13.53
C PRO A 24 7.34 12.48 -12.63
N ILE A 25 7.90 11.27 -12.57
CA ILE A 25 9.11 10.99 -11.79
C ILE A 25 10.30 11.77 -12.35
N LEU A 26 10.47 11.80 -13.67
CA LEU A 26 11.54 12.55 -14.33
C LEU A 26 11.43 14.06 -14.06
N LEU A 27 10.20 14.62 -14.08
CA LEU A 27 9.97 16.02 -13.75
C LEU A 27 10.33 16.35 -12.31
N THR A 28 10.00 15.44 -11.37
CA THR A 28 10.40 15.57 -9.96
C THR A 28 11.91 15.57 -9.83
N VAL A 29 12.58 14.60 -10.45
CA VAL A 29 14.04 14.49 -10.41
C VAL A 29 14.67 15.74 -11.02
N ARG A 30 14.24 16.15 -12.21
CA ARG A 30 14.75 17.34 -12.90
C ARG A 30 14.55 18.62 -12.06
N GLY A 31 13.39 18.74 -11.39
CA GLY A 31 13.06 19.88 -10.53
C GLY A 31 14.06 20.10 -9.38
N GLY A 32 14.63 19.01 -8.85
CA GLY A 32 15.66 19.07 -7.80
C GLY A 32 17.03 19.59 -8.26
N PHE A 33 17.24 19.68 -9.57
CA PHE A 33 18.51 20.11 -10.17
C PHE A 33 18.45 21.47 -10.88
N TYR A 34 17.32 22.16 -10.91
CA TYR A 34 17.26 23.49 -11.51
C TYR A 34 18.03 24.51 -10.67
N ALA A 35 18.98 25.25 -11.28
CA ALA A 35 19.69 26.35 -10.63
C ALA A 35 18.73 27.52 -10.34
N ASP A 36 17.83 27.83 -11.28
CA ASP A 36 16.73 28.77 -11.09
C ASP A 36 15.40 27.97 -11.14
N PRO A 37 14.78 27.71 -9.97
CA PRO A 37 13.52 26.96 -9.90
C PRO A 37 12.34 27.65 -10.57
N ALA A 38 12.27 28.99 -10.48
CA ALA A 38 11.18 29.78 -11.05
C ALA A 38 11.24 29.81 -12.58
N ALA A 39 12.43 30.07 -13.14
CA ALA A 39 12.67 30.02 -14.58
C ALA A 39 12.86 28.59 -15.12
N ARG A 40 13.07 27.60 -14.25
CA ARG A 40 13.35 26.18 -14.57
C ARG A 40 14.55 26.01 -15.50
N THR A 41 15.61 26.78 -15.24
CA THR A 41 16.81 26.82 -16.05
C THR A 41 18.06 26.54 -15.23
N GLY A 42 19.17 26.24 -15.94
CA GLY A 42 20.44 25.91 -15.30
C GLY A 42 20.45 24.52 -14.68
N PHE A 43 21.62 24.12 -14.19
CA PHE A 43 21.82 22.84 -13.51
C PHE A 43 22.73 23.03 -12.31
N THR A 44 22.29 22.54 -11.14
CA THR A 44 23.09 22.59 -9.90
C THR A 44 22.81 21.38 -9.03
N PHE A 45 23.76 21.04 -8.15
CA PHE A 45 23.61 20.10 -7.05
C PHE A 45 23.35 20.79 -5.69
N ASP A 46 23.41 22.12 -5.64
CA ASP A 46 23.37 22.86 -4.37
C ASP A 46 22.11 22.60 -3.57
N HIS A 47 20.96 22.48 -4.25
CA HIS A 47 19.70 22.18 -3.58
C HIS A 47 19.66 20.78 -2.94
N LEU A 48 20.34 19.79 -3.53
CA LEU A 48 20.49 18.46 -2.94
C LEU A 48 21.42 18.49 -1.74
N LEU A 49 22.53 19.23 -1.83
CA LEU A 49 23.47 19.42 -0.73
C LEU A 49 22.81 20.18 0.44
N LEU A 50 21.99 21.17 0.15
CA LEU A 50 21.19 21.91 1.14
C LEU A 50 20.31 21.01 2.02
N VAL A 51 19.83 19.87 1.49
CA VAL A 51 19.06 18.90 2.30
C VAL A 51 19.91 18.32 3.43
N PHE A 52 21.21 18.17 3.20
CA PHE A 52 22.15 17.65 4.20
C PHE A 52 22.75 18.74 5.09
N ASP A 53 22.77 19.99 4.62
CA ASP A 53 23.26 21.14 5.38
C ASP A 53 22.19 21.75 6.29
N ASP A 54 20.89 21.60 5.95
CA ASP A 54 19.78 22.04 6.79
C ASP A 54 19.52 21.03 7.92
N PRO A 55 19.79 21.39 9.20
CA PRO A 55 19.62 20.46 10.31
C PRO A 55 18.20 19.90 10.46
N ARG A 56 17.18 20.67 10.05
CA ARG A 56 15.77 20.24 10.12
C ARG A 56 15.46 19.17 9.08
N LEU A 57 15.91 19.37 7.84
CA LEU A 57 15.70 18.39 6.76
C LEU A 57 16.50 17.12 7.01
N LEU A 58 17.74 17.25 7.48
CA LEU A 58 18.57 16.11 7.85
C LEU A 58 17.95 15.32 9.02
N ALA A 59 17.45 16.00 10.05
CA ALA A 59 16.74 15.37 11.15
C ALA A 59 15.47 14.66 10.67
N ALA A 60 14.69 15.29 9.78
CA ALA A 60 13.47 14.72 9.21
C ALA A 60 13.76 13.43 8.39
N LEU A 61 14.83 13.43 7.60
CA LEU A 61 15.30 12.25 6.86
C LEU A 61 15.75 11.14 7.82
N GLY A 62 16.53 11.49 8.85
CA GLY A 62 16.99 10.58 9.88
C GLY A 62 15.84 9.95 10.67
N ASN A 63 14.84 10.75 11.07
CA ASN A 63 13.63 10.28 11.74
C ASN A 63 12.82 9.32 10.86
N SER A 64 12.65 9.64 9.57
CA SER A 64 11.98 8.75 8.62
C SER A 64 12.69 7.41 8.50
N LEU A 65 14.03 7.40 8.38
CA LEU A 65 14.84 6.18 8.34
C LEU A 65 14.70 5.38 9.65
N ARG A 66 14.74 6.05 10.78
CA ARG A 66 14.57 5.45 12.11
C ARG A 66 13.21 4.79 12.24
N ILE A 67 12.12 5.48 11.88
CA ILE A 67 10.76 4.96 11.91
C ILE A 67 10.65 3.74 10.98
N ALA A 68 11.08 3.85 9.72
CA ALA A 68 11.01 2.76 8.77
C ALA A 68 11.78 1.51 9.23
N THR A 69 12.97 1.70 9.79
CA THR A 69 13.80 0.60 10.32
C THR A 69 13.13 -0.07 11.53
N LEU A 70 12.63 0.72 12.48
CA LEU A 70 11.96 0.21 13.68
C LEU A 70 10.64 -0.49 13.31
N THR A 71 9.82 0.11 12.44
CA THR A 71 8.57 -0.48 11.93
C THR A 71 8.83 -1.81 11.23
N THR A 72 9.82 -1.85 10.32
CA THR A 72 10.17 -3.08 9.61
C THR A 72 10.67 -4.17 10.55
N THR A 73 11.55 -3.80 11.49
CA THR A 73 12.08 -4.72 12.50
C THR A 73 10.97 -5.30 13.37
N LEU A 74 10.08 -4.44 13.89
CA LEU A 74 8.95 -4.87 14.70
C LEU A 74 7.98 -5.75 13.90
N SER A 75 7.69 -5.38 12.64
CA SER A 75 6.87 -6.19 11.75
C SER A 75 7.48 -7.57 11.48
N VAL A 76 8.80 -7.67 11.30
CA VAL A 76 9.51 -8.97 11.16
C VAL A 76 9.40 -9.79 12.45
N LEU A 77 9.61 -9.16 13.61
CA LEU A 77 9.53 -9.83 14.90
C LEU A 77 8.13 -10.37 15.20
N ILE A 78 7.09 -9.70 14.72
CA ILE A 78 5.69 -10.18 14.84
C ILE A 78 5.41 -11.26 13.79
N ALA A 79 5.72 -10.99 12.53
CA ALA A 79 5.29 -11.82 11.40
C ALA A 79 6.04 -13.15 11.31
N LEU A 80 7.35 -13.18 11.52
CA LEU A 80 8.16 -14.37 11.32
C LEU A 80 7.79 -15.53 12.25
N PRO A 81 7.63 -15.33 13.58
CA PRO A 81 7.17 -16.39 14.48
C PRO A 81 5.78 -16.93 14.08
N LEU A 82 4.83 -16.05 13.77
CA LEU A 82 3.50 -16.44 13.34
C LEU A 82 3.53 -17.23 12.02
N ALA A 83 4.36 -16.81 11.05
CA ALA A 83 4.52 -17.50 9.78
C ALA A 83 5.10 -18.91 9.98
N VAL A 84 6.10 -19.07 10.85
CA VAL A 84 6.69 -20.39 11.19
C VAL A 84 5.66 -21.27 11.88
N LEU A 85 4.94 -20.75 12.88
CA LEU A 85 3.88 -21.49 13.57
C LEU A 85 2.79 -21.94 12.58
N SER A 86 2.35 -21.05 11.70
CA SER A 86 1.34 -21.37 10.69
C SER A 86 1.81 -22.39 9.66
N ALA A 87 3.06 -22.31 9.20
CA ALA A 87 3.56 -23.19 8.15
C ALA A 87 3.91 -24.60 8.66
N GLN A 88 4.48 -24.70 9.87
CA GLN A 88 5.03 -25.97 10.37
C GLN A 88 4.10 -26.73 11.31
N PHE A 89 3.14 -26.05 11.93
CA PHE A 89 2.32 -26.65 12.99
C PHE A 89 0.84 -26.53 12.70
N ASP A 90 0.07 -27.48 13.26
CA ASP A 90 -1.39 -27.43 13.31
C ASP A 90 -1.83 -27.23 14.76
N PHE A 91 -2.77 -26.29 14.99
CA PHE A 91 -3.23 -25.89 16.32
C PHE A 91 -4.68 -25.42 16.27
N PRO A 92 -5.39 -25.38 17.42
CA PRO A 92 -6.80 -24.98 17.47
C PRO A 92 -7.03 -23.58 16.90
N GLY A 93 -8.02 -23.45 16.02
CA GLY A 93 -8.39 -22.18 15.41
C GLY A 93 -7.45 -21.65 14.32
N LYS A 94 -6.44 -22.40 13.89
CA LYS A 94 -5.42 -21.97 12.89
C LYS A 94 -6.05 -21.31 11.65
N ARG A 95 -7.15 -21.87 11.09
CA ARG A 95 -7.80 -21.29 9.90
C ARG A 95 -8.37 -19.90 10.19
N PHE A 96 -9.01 -19.73 11.34
CA PHE A 96 -9.52 -18.45 11.80
C PHE A 96 -8.40 -17.45 12.02
N PHE A 97 -7.35 -17.83 12.73
CA PHE A 97 -6.23 -16.95 13.03
C PHE A 97 -5.45 -16.52 11.78
N ASN A 98 -5.26 -17.41 10.80
CA ASN A 98 -4.64 -17.05 9.53
C ASN A 98 -5.45 -16.01 8.74
N ALA A 99 -6.77 -16.01 8.87
CA ALA A 99 -7.61 -14.95 8.31
C ALA A 99 -7.52 -13.66 9.17
N ALA A 100 -7.56 -13.80 10.50
CA ALA A 100 -7.49 -12.67 11.42
C ALA A 100 -6.18 -11.86 11.30
N VAL A 101 -5.05 -12.52 11.03
CA VAL A 101 -3.75 -11.86 10.75
C VAL A 101 -3.83 -10.85 9.59
N LEU A 102 -4.75 -11.04 8.64
CA LEU A 102 -4.89 -10.17 7.47
C LEU A 102 -5.82 -8.98 7.70
N VAL A 103 -6.57 -8.97 8.80
CA VAL A 103 -7.53 -7.89 9.10
C VAL A 103 -6.90 -6.50 9.11
N PRO A 104 -5.68 -6.28 9.66
CA PRO A 104 -5.06 -4.96 9.67
C PRO A 104 -4.80 -4.36 8.27
N LEU A 105 -4.74 -5.17 7.21
CA LEU A 105 -4.64 -4.66 5.84
C LEU A 105 -5.91 -3.94 5.36
N ILE A 106 -7.03 -4.15 6.05
CA ILE A 106 -8.32 -3.54 5.73
C ILE A 106 -8.32 -2.06 6.11
N LEU A 107 -7.61 -1.68 7.17
CA LEU A 107 -7.56 -0.30 7.64
C LEU A 107 -6.17 0.28 7.35
N PRO A 108 -6.06 1.35 6.55
CA PRO A 108 -4.79 2.05 6.40
C PRO A 108 -4.26 2.53 7.77
N PRO A 109 -2.95 2.47 8.01
CA PRO A 109 -2.35 2.94 9.27
C PRO A 109 -2.77 4.35 9.67
N PHE A 110 -2.94 5.23 8.70
CA PHE A 110 -3.46 6.58 8.84
C PHE A 110 -4.82 6.65 9.58
N VAL A 111 -5.82 5.86 9.17
CA VAL A 111 -7.13 5.84 9.85
C VAL A 111 -7.01 5.17 11.22
N GLY A 112 -6.17 4.13 11.33
CA GLY A 112 -5.88 3.48 12.61
C GLY A 112 -5.24 4.41 13.63
N ALA A 113 -4.39 5.34 13.19
CA ALA A 113 -3.77 6.35 14.05
C ALA A 113 -4.82 7.22 14.77
N LEU A 114 -5.93 7.55 14.10
CA LEU A 114 -7.03 8.31 14.67
C LEU A 114 -7.64 7.58 15.88
N GLY A 115 -7.94 6.29 15.77
CA GLY A 115 -8.43 5.49 16.89
C GLY A 115 -7.40 5.33 18.02
N MET A 116 -6.12 5.24 17.66
CA MET A 116 -5.05 5.12 18.65
C MET A 116 -4.81 6.41 19.44
N ARG A 117 -5.19 7.59 18.93
CA ARG A 117 -5.17 8.82 19.75
C ARG A 117 -6.06 8.70 20.98
N ALA A 118 -7.24 8.11 20.86
CA ALA A 118 -8.16 7.92 21.98
C ALA A 118 -7.65 6.83 22.97
N ILE A 119 -6.83 5.89 22.51
CA ILE A 119 -6.28 4.80 23.35
C ILE A 119 -4.97 5.22 24.01
N LEU A 120 -4.02 5.78 23.24
CA LEU A 120 -2.65 6.07 23.67
C LEU A 120 -2.42 7.53 24.10
N GLY A 121 -3.39 8.41 23.88
CA GLY A 121 -3.32 9.80 24.31
C GLY A 121 -3.15 9.93 25.81
N ARG A 122 -2.73 11.11 26.28
CA ARG A 122 -2.50 11.37 27.70
C ARG A 122 -3.74 11.09 28.56
N GLU A 123 -4.91 11.53 28.10
CA GLU A 123 -6.21 11.25 28.74
C GLU A 123 -6.88 9.98 28.17
N GLY A 124 -6.09 9.09 27.52
CA GLY A 124 -6.61 7.94 26.80
C GLY A 124 -6.86 6.72 27.68
N SER A 125 -7.50 5.72 27.06
CA SER A 125 -7.91 4.47 27.72
C SER A 125 -6.77 3.72 28.41
N LEU A 126 -5.56 3.71 27.82
CA LEU A 126 -4.41 3.00 28.39
C LEU A 126 -3.98 3.62 29.73
N ASN A 127 -3.87 4.93 29.79
CA ASN A 127 -3.52 5.65 31.01
C ASN A 127 -4.63 5.50 32.09
N ALA A 128 -5.88 5.58 31.68
CA ALA A 128 -7.02 5.34 32.57
C ALA A 128 -7.03 3.91 33.15
N LEU A 129 -6.65 2.90 32.32
CA LEU A 129 -6.57 1.49 32.76
C LEU A 129 -5.42 1.25 33.74
N LEU A 130 -4.25 1.87 33.48
CA LEU A 130 -3.02 1.64 34.27
C LEU A 130 -2.90 2.60 35.46
N GLY A 131 -3.75 3.62 35.56
CA GLY A 131 -3.63 4.68 36.57
C GLY A 131 -2.35 5.52 36.37
N THR A 132 -1.93 5.72 35.12
CA THR A 132 -0.68 6.42 34.73
C THR A 132 -0.98 7.68 33.93
N ASP A 133 0.03 8.51 33.71
CA ASP A 133 -0.03 9.74 32.93
C ASP A 133 1.10 9.78 31.88
N PHE A 134 1.25 8.68 31.13
CA PHE A 134 2.26 8.58 30.08
C PHE A 134 1.85 9.40 28.86
N ASP A 135 2.69 10.30 28.40
CA ASP A 135 2.51 11.02 27.15
C ASP A 135 3.17 10.27 25.98
N ILE A 136 2.51 9.19 25.53
CA ILE A 136 3.06 8.33 24.47
C ILE A 136 3.05 9.05 23.12
N LEU A 137 2.06 9.91 22.87
CA LEU A 137 1.92 10.60 21.57
C LEU A 137 2.65 11.93 21.51
N GLY A 138 2.93 12.57 22.64
CA GLY A 138 3.73 13.80 22.70
C GLY A 138 5.22 13.49 22.80
N SER A 139 5.68 13.04 23.97
CA SER A 139 7.12 12.81 24.22
C SER A 139 7.71 11.60 23.46
N ALA A 140 6.87 10.63 23.11
CA ALA A 140 7.27 9.38 22.43
C ALA A 140 6.49 9.12 21.12
N ALA A 141 6.10 10.17 20.40
CA ALA A 141 5.32 10.08 19.16
C ALA A 141 5.87 9.06 18.15
N VAL A 142 7.21 8.95 18.05
CA VAL A 142 7.88 7.93 17.22
C VAL A 142 7.42 6.52 17.58
N VAL A 143 7.23 6.21 18.88
CA VAL A 143 6.76 4.88 19.32
C VAL A 143 5.34 4.64 18.85
N GLY A 144 4.45 5.62 18.98
CA GLY A 144 3.07 5.54 18.48
C GLY A 144 3.03 5.29 16.96
N VAL A 145 3.80 6.07 16.19
CA VAL A 145 3.91 5.90 14.73
C VAL A 145 4.41 4.50 14.37
N VAL A 146 5.51 4.04 14.99
CA VAL A 146 6.10 2.72 14.73
C VAL A 146 5.13 1.60 15.08
N CYS A 147 4.44 1.67 16.23
CA CYS A 147 3.51 0.63 16.65
C CYS A 147 2.31 0.53 15.68
N VAL A 148 1.69 1.65 15.33
CA VAL A 148 0.53 1.66 14.42
C VAL A 148 0.92 1.16 13.03
N GLN A 149 2.04 1.63 12.50
CA GLN A 149 2.53 1.18 11.20
C GLN A 149 2.91 -0.31 11.23
N ALA A 150 3.60 -0.78 12.26
CA ALA A 150 3.99 -2.18 12.36
C ALA A 150 2.77 -3.11 12.46
N LEU A 151 1.77 -2.74 13.28
CA LEU A 151 0.51 -3.49 13.40
C LEU A 151 -0.32 -3.48 12.11
N GLY A 152 -0.21 -2.44 11.28
CA GLY A 152 -0.86 -2.36 9.97
C GLY A 152 -0.11 -3.12 8.87
N LEU A 153 1.22 -3.19 8.93
CA LEU A 153 2.05 -3.67 7.82
C LEU A 153 2.66 -5.07 8.02
N TYR A 154 2.69 -5.63 9.26
CA TYR A 154 3.24 -6.98 9.49
C TYR A 154 2.59 -8.08 8.64
N PRO A 155 1.30 -8.00 8.23
CA PRO A 155 0.71 -9.04 7.40
C PRO A 155 1.39 -9.19 6.04
N ILE A 156 2.01 -8.12 5.50
CA ILE A 156 2.77 -8.18 4.25
C ILE A 156 3.98 -9.11 4.41
N ILE A 157 4.72 -8.97 5.52
CA ILE A 157 5.85 -9.85 5.81
C ILE A 157 5.36 -11.27 6.10
N TYR A 158 4.25 -11.42 6.84
CA TYR A 158 3.64 -12.72 7.13
C TYR A 158 3.28 -13.50 5.85
N LEU A 159 2.64 -12.83 4.87
CA LEU A 159 2.27 -13.45 3.59
C LEU A 159 3.49 -13.90 2.79
N ASN A 160 4.54 -13.06 2.71
CA ASN A 160 5.76 -13.39 1.99
C ASN A 160 6.56 -14.49 2.69
N ALA A 161 6.64 -14.46 4.02
CA ALA A 161 7.31 -15.49 4.81
C ALA A 161 6.58 -16.84 4.72
N THR A 162 5.24 -16.86 4.87
CA THR A 162 4.46 -18.10 4.74
C THR A 162 4.52 -18.69 3.34
N ALA A 163 4.54 -17.84 2.30
CA ALA A 163 4.73 -18.30 0.92
C ALA A 163 6.09 -18.96 0.72
N SER A 164 7.16 -18.38 1.27
CA SER A 164 8.49 -18.99 1.21
C SER A 164 8.58 -20.29 2.01
N LEU A 165 7.98 -20.32 3.20
CA LEU A 165 7.90 -21.53 4.03
C LEU A 165 7.13 -22.66 3.35
N ALA A 166 6.05 -22.35 2.64
CA ALA A 166 5.26 -23.34 1.90
C ALA A 166 6.00 -23.98 0.72
N ASN A 167 7.05 -23.35 0.24
CA ASN A 167 7.90 -23.84 -0.85
C ASN A 167 9.14 -24.61 -0.35
N LEU A 168 9.32 -24.75 0.99
CA LEU A 168 10.42 -25.53 1.55
C LEU A 168 10.17 -27.02 1.40
N ASP A 169 11.23 -27.77 1.05
CA ASP A 169 11.19 -29.23 1.03
C ASP A 169 11.18 -29.76 2.47
N PRO A 170 10.11 -30.47 2.90
CA PRO A 170 10.04 -31.06 4.24
C PRO A 170 11.18 -32.01 4.57
N ALA A 171 11.74 -32.68 3.54
CA ALA A 171 12.83 -33.63 3.72
C ALA A 171 14.10 -32.99 4.34
N LEU A 172 14.31 -31.70 4.14
CA LEU A 172 15.43 -30.97 4.76
C LEU A 172 15.27 -30.87 6.28
N ASP A 173 14.07 -30.60 6.77
CA ASP A 173 13.80 -30.54 8.21
C ASP A 173 13.82 -31.94 8.83
N GLU A 174 13.28 -32.96 8.15
CA GLU A 174 13.32 -34.37 8.55
C GLU A 174 14.75 -34.90 8.65
N ALA A 175 15.59 -34.62 7.65
CA ALA A 175 17.01 -34.96 7.69
C ALA A 175 17.73 -34.30 8.87
N GLY A 176 17.45 -33.01 9.13
CA GLY A 176 17.98 -32.32 10.29
C GLY A 176 17.56 -32.95 11.61
N ARG A 177 16.30 -33.40 11.73
CA ARG A 177 15.79 -34.15 12.90
C ARG A 177 16.50 -35.49 13.06
N SER A 178 16.65 -36.25 11.99
CA SER A 178 17.33 -37.55 12.00
C SER A 178 18.78 -37.45 12.42
N LEU A 179 19.45 -36.32 12.14
CA LEU A 179 20.80 -36.00 12.60
C LEU A 179 20.83 -35.43 14.04
N GLY A 180 19.72 -35.42 14.77
CA GLY A 180 19.65 -34.95 16.15
C GLY A 180 19.70 -33.42 16.33
N ALA A 181 19.50 -32.62 15.25
CA ALA A 181 19.51 -31.19 15.38
C ALA A 181 18.27 -30.67 16.12
N THR A 182 18.48 -29.81 17.14
CA THR A 182 17.38 -29.14 17.86
C THR A 182 16.58 -28.22 16.94
N PHE A 183 15.36 -27.87 17.33
CA PHE A 183 14.52 -26.93 16.59
C PHE A 183 15.24 -25.60 16.32
N ALA A 184 15.89 -25.02 17.33
CA ALA A 184 16.62 -23.75 17.18
C ALA A 184 17.77 -23.86 16.17
N ARG A 185 18.47 -25.00 16.14
CA ARG A 185 19.57 -25.24 15.18
C ARG A 185 18.99 -25.37 13.76
N ARG A 186 17.95 -26.19 13.54
CA ARG A 186 17.29 -26.33 12.23
C ARG A 186 16.72 -25.01 11.75
N PHE A 187 16.06 -24.26 12.61
CA PHE A 187 15.54 -22.94 12.28
C PHE A 187 16.65 -22.00 11.77
N ARG A 188 17.77 -21.89 12.48
CA ARG A 188 18.87 -20.99 12.13
C ARG A 188 19.65 -21.44 10.90
N THR A 189 19.83 -22.75 10.68
CA THR A 189 20.71 -23.29 9.64
C THR A 189 19.98 -23.74 8.38
N ILE A 190 18.68 -24.06 8.46
CA ILE A 190 17.87 -24.56 7.34
C ILE A 190 16.75 -23.55 7.03
N THR A 191 15.81 -23.37 7.96
CA THR A 191 14.58 -22.62 7.70
C THR A 191 14.87 -21.15 7.41
N LEU A 192 15.56 -20.45 8.28
CA LEU A 192 15.82 -19.01 8.16
C LEU A 192 16.61 -18.65 6.88
N PRO A 193 17.71 -19.36 6.51
CA PRO A 193 18.41 -19.08 5.26
C PRO A 193 17.53 -19.24 4.02
N LEU A 194 16.67 -20.24 3.99
CA LEU A 194 15.79 -20.55 2.85
C LEU A 194 14.59 -19.59 2.75
N VAL A 195 14.13 -19.02 3.87
CA VAL A 195 13.03 -18.04 3.93
C VAL A 195 13.53 -16.60 3.70
N ARG A 196 14.85 -16.35 3.80
CA ARG A 196 15.45 -15.01 3.62
C ARG A 196 14.95 -14.25 2.39
N PRO A 197 14.83 -14.85 1.18
CA PRO A 197 14.39 -14.11 0.01
C PRO A 197 12.96 -13.55 0.16
N GLY A 198 12.00 -14.36 0.67
CA GLY A 198 10.65 -13.87 0.90
C GLY A 198 10.55 -12.91 2.07
N LEU A 199 11.35 -13.13 3.12
CA LEU A 199 11.43 -12.20 4.24
C LEU A 199 11.98 -10.84 3.76
N PHE A 200 13.00 -10.86 2.91
CA PHE A 200 13.55 -9.66 2.29
C PHE A 200 12.52 -8.94 1.41
N ALA A 201 11.78 -9.67 0.58
CA ALA A 201 10.74 -9.08 -0.27
C ALA A 201 9.67 -8.36 0.56
N GLY A 202 9.10 -9.03 1.57
CA GLY A 202 8.11 -8.43 2.47
C GLY A 202 8.68 -7.26 3.28
N ALA A 203 9.88 -7.41 3.84
CA ALA A 203 10.53 -6.37 4.63
C ALA A 203 10.86 -5.11 3.79
N THR A 204 11.24 -5.29 2.53
CA THR A 204 11.50 -4.17 1.62
C THR A 204 10.23 -3.35 1.35
N ILE A 205 9.10 -4.01 1.10
CA ILE A 205 7.82 -3.33 0.89
C ILE A 205 7.44 -2.54 2.15
N VAL A 206 7.52 -3.18 3.32
CA VAL A 206 7.20 -2.52 4.60
C VAL A 206 8.12 -1.35 4.87
N PHE A 207 9.43 -1.49 4.60
CA PHE A 207 10.40 -0.40 4.76
C PHE A 207 10.06 0.80 3.88
N ILE A 208 9.84 0.57 2.56
CA ILE A 208 9.54 1.65 1.62
C ILE A 208 8.22 2.34 1.99
N TRP A 209 7.19 1.57 2.32
CA TRP A 209 5.89 2.13 2.69
C TRP A 209 5.97 2.93 3.99
N SER A 210 6.66 2.42 5.01
CA SER A 210 6.86 3.14 6.26
C SER A 210 7.74 4.38 6.10
N PHE A 211 8.81 4.30 5.29
CA PHE A 211 9.72 5.41 5.03
C PHE A 211 9.05 6.61 4.36
N THR A 212 8.05 6.35 3.54
CA THR A 212 7.34 7.36 2.75
C THR A 212 5.88 7.58 3.22
N GLU A 213 5.54 7.03 4.38
CA GLU A 213 4.21 7.20 4.97
C GLU A 213 4.02 8.65 5.43
N LEU A 214 2.97 9.27 4.91
CA LEU A 214 2.63 10.67 5.19
C LEU A 214 1.54 10.77 6.27
N GLY A 215 0.53 9.93 6.17
CA GLY A 215 -0.70 10.09 6.93
C GLY A 215 -0.56 9.83 8.42
N THR A 216 0.11 8.72 8.82
CA THR A 216 0.26 8.37 10.24
C THR A 216 1.03 9.40 11.04
N PRO A 217 2.18 9.95 10.57
CA PRO A 217 2.85 11.07 11.23
C PRO A 217 1.96 12.31 11.37
N LEU A 218 1.23 12.68 10.31
CA LEU A 218 0.29 13.82 10.35
C LEU A 218 -0.80 13.61 11.41
N MET A 219 -1.35 12.40 11.52
CA MET A 219 -2.37 12.07 12.53
C MET A 219 -1.87 12.16 13.96
N PHE A 220 -0.57 11.99 14.20
CA PHE A 220 0.05 12.09 15.52
C PHE A 220 0.75 13.43 15.77
N ASP A 221 0.50 14.44 14.91
CA ASP A 221 1.14 15.76 14.98
C ASP A 221 2.68 15.68 14.95
N TYR A 222 3.22 14.61 14.34
CA TYR A 222 4.65 14.38 14.23
C TYR A 222 5.17 14.87 12.89
N TYR A 223 5.58 16.14 12.83
CA TYR A 223 5.94 16.82 11.59
C TYR A 223 7.41 16.66 11.18
N GLU A 224 8.27 16.13 12.05
CA GLU A 224 9.72 16.01 11.84
C GLU A 224 10.10 14.75 11.05
N VAL A 225 9.41 14.49 9.94
CA VAL A 225 9.70 13.42 8.98
C VAL A 225 9.68 13.93 7.55
N ALA A 226 10.51 13.33 6.69
CA ALA A 226 10.69 13.79 5.31
C ALA A 226 9.38 13.85 4.49
N PRO A 227 8.44 12.88 4.57
CA PRO A 227 7.17 12.96 3.85
C PRO A 227 6.33 14.19 4.23
N VAL A 228 6.29 14.56 5.52
CA VAL A 228 5.55 15.73 5.98
C VAL A 228 6.25 17.02 5.54
N GLN A 229 7.57 17.06 5.54
CA GLN A 229 8.32 18.22 5.03
C GLN A 229 8.09 18.42 3.53
N ILE A 230 7.99 17.33 2.74
CA ILE A 230 7.63 17.40 1.31
C ILE A 230 6.20 17.94 1.17
N PHE A 231 5.26 17.43 1.95
CA PHE A 231 3.85 17.87 1.93
C PHE A 231 3.73 19.36 2.26
N ASN A 232 4.40 19.85 3.30
CA ASN A 232 4.42 21.26 3.68
C ASN A 232 5.05 22.14 2.60
N GLY A 233 6.06 21.62 1.90
CA GLY A 233 6.74 22.29 0.81
C GLY A 233 5.93 22.47 -0.48
N LEU A 234 4.73 21.86 -0.59
CA LEU A 234 3.86 22.02 -1.78
C LEU A 234 3.52 23.48 -2.08
N LYS A 235 3.41 24.31 -1.05
CA LYS A 235 3.11 25.74 -1.21
C LYS A 235 4.25 26.53 -1.86
N GLU A 236 5.47 26.00 -1.83
CA GLU A 236 6.69 26.64 -2.32
C GLU A 236 7.21 26.04 -3.63
N VAL A 237 6.49 25.06 -4.21
CA VAL A 237 6.97 24.26 -5.34
C VAL A 237 7.20 25.08 -6.63
N GLU A 238 6.55 26.24 -6.79
CA GLU A 238 6.76 27.14 -7.93
C GLU A 238 7.99 28.04 -7.76
N SER A 239 8.38 28.34 -6.53
CA SER A 239 9.43 29.31 -6.21
C SER A 239 10.71 28.69 -5.64
N SER A 240 10.65 27.44 -5.19
CA SER A 240 11.75 26.76 -4.50
C SER A 240 12.02 25.37 -5.05
N ALA A 241 13.29 25.00 -5.20
CA ALA A 241 13.70 23.64 -5.52
C ALA A 241 13.75 22.72 -4.28
N ARG A 242 13.62 23.24 -3.05
CA ARG A 242 13.75 22.46 -1.81
C ARG A 242 12.80 21.25 -1.74
N PRO A 243 11.49 21.36 -2.06
CA PRO A 243 10.58 20.22 -2.03
C PRO A 243 10.97 19.15 -3.06
N TYR A 244 11.41 19.57 -4.25
CA TYR A 244 11.92 18.66 -5.28
C TYR A 244 13.19 17.96 -4.82
N ALA A 245 14.17 18.70 -4.29
CA ALA A 245 15.44 18.17 -3.82
C ALA A 245 15.22 17.13 -2.70
N LEU A 246 14.37 17.46 -1.70
CA LEU A 246 14.03 16.52 -0.63
C LEU A 246 13.34 15.25 -1.19
N THR A 247 12.45 15.40 -2.17
CA THR A 247 11.77 14.26 -2.81
C THR A 247 12.77 13.38 -3.56
N VAL A 248 13.76 13.97 -4.25
CA VAL A 248 14.87 13.25 -4.92
C VAL A 248 15.73 12.51 -3.91
N VAL A 249 16.08 13.14 -2.79
CA VAL A 249 16.87 12.50 -1.72
C VAL A 249 16.09 11.35 -1.09
N VAL A 250 14.79 11.49 -0.84
CA VAL A 250 13.92 10.41 -0.34
C VAL A 250 13.88 9.25 -1.33
N LEU A 251 13.69 9.54 -2.64
CA LEU A 251 13.71 8.51 -3.68
C LEU A 251 15.06 7.78 -3.74
N ALA A 252 16.16 8.54 -3.77
CA ALA A 252 17.52 7.98 -3.81
C ALA A 252 17.80 7.12 -2.57
N THR A 253 17.37 7.56 -1.39
CA THR A 253 17.50 6.81 -0.13
C THR A 253 16.70 5.50 -0.18
N ALA A 254 15.46 5.53 -0.65
CA ALA A 254 14.63 4.33 -0.79
C ALA A 254 15.25 3.33 -1.78
N VAL A 255 15.71 3.80 -2.94
CA VAL A 255 16.40 2.96 -3.94
C VAL A 255 17.71 2.39 -3.37
N THR A 256 18.51 3.20 -2.69
CA THR A 256 19.76 2.75 -2.06
C THR A 256 19.49 1.70 -1.00
N ALA A 257 18.51 1.91 -0.12
CA ALA A 257 18.12 0.94 0.89
C ALA A 257 17.67 -0.39 0.27
N TYR A 258 16.90 -0.33 -0.83
CA TYR A 258 16.51 -1.52 -1.60
C TYR A 258 17.74 -2.25 -2.18
N LEU A 259 18.65 -1.52 -2.84
CA LEU A 259 19.83 -2.11 -3.47
C LEU A 259 20.77 -2.73 -2.43
N VAL A 260 21.03 -2.02 -1.32
CA VAL A 260 21.83 -2.54 -0.20
C VAL A 260 21.19 -3.79 0.40
N GLY A 261 19.89 -3.76 0.66
CA GLY A 261 19.16 -4.92 1.16
C GLY A 261 19.23 -6.10 0.17
N LYS A 262 19.03 -5.85 -1.11
CA LYS A 262 19.15 -6.87 -2.17
C LYS A 262 20.57 -7.46 -2.23
N PHE A 263 21.59 -6.64 -2.07
CA PHE A 263 22.97 -7.11 -2.04
C PHE A 263 23.27 -8.00 -0.82
N ILE A 264 22.77 -7.62 0.36
CA ILE A 264 23.01 -8.33 1.62
C ILE A 264 22.17 -9.62 1.69
N PHE A 265 20.88 -9.56 1.34
CA PHE A 265 19.92 -10.63 1.59
C PHE A 265 19.50 -11.39 0.31
N GLY A 266 19.61 -10.77 -0.88
CA GLY A 266 19.11 -11.31 -2.15
C GLY A 266 20.08 -12.24 -2.90
N ARG A 267 21.36 -12.31 -2.52
CA ARG A 267 22.42 -13.02 -3.30
C ARG A 267 22.37 -14.54 -3.27
N ARG A 268 21.56 -15.18 -2.44
CA ARG A 268 21.46 -16.65 -2.38
C ARG A 268 20.01 -17.09 -2.60
N GLY A 269 19.54 -16.94 -3.83
CA GLY A 269 18.37 -17.70 -4.28
C GLY A 269 18.80 -19.16 -4.44
N TYR A 270 18.47 -20.01 -3.49
CA TYR A 270 18.56 -21.44 -3.69
C TYR A 270 17.43 -21.81 -4.67
N ALA A 271 17.82 -22.16 -5.91
CA ALA A 271 16.88 -22.74 -6.86
C ALA A 271 16.42 -24.09 -6.32
N MET A 272 15.26 -24.11 -5.69
CA MET A 272 14.64 -25.37 -5.27
C MET A 272 13.93 -25.97 -6.48
N GLN A 273 14.63 -26.85 -7.17
CA GLN A 273 14.17 -27.60 -8.35
C GLN A 273 13.55 -28.95 -7.96
N THR A 274 12.70 -29.04 -6.99
CA THR A 274 11.86 -30.24 -6.88
C THR A 274 10.50 -29.84 -6.33
N ARG A 275 9.49 -29.95 -7.18
CA ARG A 275 8.11 -30.10 -6.73
C ARG A 275 8.03 -31.43 -5.97
N ALA A 276 8.31 -31.41 -4.68
CA ALA A 276 7.97 -32.52 -3.83
C ALA A 276 6.45 -32.67 -3.87
N SER A 277 5.98 -33.75 -4.45
CA SER A 277 4.57 -34.11 -4.60
C SER A 277 3.91 -34.53 -3.27
N ARG A 278 4.55 -34.25 -2.12
CA ARG A 278 3.97 -34.44 -0.78
C ARG A 278 3.80 -33.07 -0.13
N GLY A 279 2.54 -32.67 0.02
CA GLY A 279 2.21 -31.54 0.85
C GLY A 279 2.82 -31.74 2.24
N SER A 280 3.54 -30.72 2.75
CA SER A 280 4.05 -30.72 4.12
C SER A 280 2.85 -30.97 5.06
N SER A 281 2.79 -32.12 5.72
CA SER A 281 1.82 -32.36 6.79
C SER A 281 2.29 -31.54 7.99
N ALA A 282 1.55 -30.48 8.32
CA ALA A 282 1.83 -29.71 9.52
C ALA A 282 1.79 -30.63 10.74
N THR A 283 2.80 -30.53 11.62
CA THR A 283 2.88 -31.34 12.83
C THR A 283 1.79 -30.87 13.81
N PRO A 284 0.87 -31.73 14.27
CA PRO A 284 -0.14 -31.33 15.23
C PRO A 284 0.51 -30.99 16.58
N LEU A 285 0.22 -29.78 17.08
CA LEU A 285 0.56 -29.41 18.46
C LEU A 285 -0.50 -29.91 19.40
N THR A 286 -0.09 -30.43 20.57
CA THR A 286 -0.99 -30.92 21.62
C THR A 286 -0.71 -30.24 22.96
N GLY A 287 -1.69 -30.25 23.84
CA GLY A 287 -1.55 -29.72 25.21
C GLY A 287 -1.23 -28.22 25.26
N PRO A 288 -0.42 -27.78 26.23
CA PRO A 288 -0.12 -26.36 26.44
C PRO A 288 0.51 -25.66 25.23
N ALA A 289 1.32 -26.37 24.44
CA ALA A 289 1.97 -25.80 23.25
C ALA A 289 0.96 -25.38 22.17
N ALA A 290 -0.13 -26.16 21.98
CA ALA A 290 -1.21 -25.83 21.05
C ALA A 290 -1.93 -24.54 21.48
N TRP A 291 -2.25 -24.41 22.77
CA TRP A 291 -2.88 -23.21 23.32
C TRP A 291 -1.95 -21.99 23.30
N ALA A 292 -0.64 -22.20 23.56
CA ALA A 292 0.35 -21.12 23.45
C ALA A 292 0.44 -20.59 22.01
N ALA A 293 0.41 -21.47 21.00
CA ALA A 293 0.36 -21.06 19.59
C ALA A 293 -0.90 -20.25 19.29
N SER A 294 -2.08 -20.75 19.67
CA SER A 294 -3.36 -20.03 19.52
C SER A 294 -3.34 -18.69 20.26
N GLY A 295 -2.79 -18.66 21.49
CA GLY A 295 -2.65 -17.45 22.31
C GLY A 295 -1.74 -16.40 21.67
N ALA A 296 -0.63 -16.81 21.05
CA ALA A 296 0.24 -15.89 20.33
C ALA A 296 -0.48 -15.21 19.14
N PHE A 297 -1.22 -15.98 18.36
CA PHE A 297 -2.05 -15.42 17.29
C PHE A 297 -3.16 -14.52 17.82
N ALA A 298 -3.86 -14.94 18.89
CA ALA A 298 -4.92 -14.17 19.51
C ALA A 298 -4.41 -12.83 20.06
N LEU A 299 -3.24 -12.82 20.71
CA LEU A 299 -2.61 -11.62 21.22
C LEU A 299 -2.28 -10.64 20.10
N VAL A 300 -1.61 -11.11 19.04
CA VAL A 300 -1.26 -10.25 17.91
C VAL A 300 -2.51 -9.75 17.18
N ALA A 301 -3.51 -10.60 16.96
CA ALA A 301 -4.78 -10.20 16.37
C ALA A 301 -5.51 -9.16 17.24
N PHE A 302 -5.52 -9.32 18.55
CA PHE A 302 -6.10 -8.35 19.48
C PHE A 302 -5.38 -6.99 19.39
N LEU A 303 -4.04 -6.98 19.50
CA LEU A 303 -3.26 -5.75 19.38
C LEU A 303 -3.47 -5.05 18.02
N ALA A 304 -3.53 -5.83 16.94
CA ALA A 304 -3.76 -5.31 15.60
C ALA A 304 -5.20 -4.81 15.37
N LEU A 305 -6.16 -5.28 16.17
CA LEU A 305 -7.55 -4.79 16.16
C LEU A 305 -7.73 -3.51 16.98
N LEU A 306 -6.82 -3.17 17.91
CA LEU A 306 -6.96 -1.98 18.76
C LEU A 306 -7.16 -0.68 17.94
N PRO A 307 -6.38 -0.40 16.88
CA PRO A 307 -6.63 0.77 16.05
C PRO A 307 -8.05 0.81 15.47
N HIS A 308 -8.56 -0.34 15.01
CA HIS A 308 -9.91 -0.47 14.45
C HIS A 308 -10.99 -0.25 15.51
N LEU A 309 -10.82 -0.86 16.69
CA LEU A 309 -11.73 -0.68 17.82
C LEU A 309 -11.73 0.77 18.29
N GLY A 310 -10.56 1.41 18.33
CA GLY A 310 -10.44 2.83 18.68
C GLY A 310 -11.24 3.72 17.74
N VAL A 311 -11.12 3.52 16.42
CA VAL A 311 -11.90 4.27 15.42
C VAL A 311 -13.40 4.03 15.59
N VAL A 312 -13.82 2.76 15.74
CA VAL A 312 -15.24 2.42 15.93
C VAL A 312 -15.79 3.05 17.22
N LEU A 313 -15.07 2.94 18.33
CA LEU A 313 -15.50 3.56 19.59
C LEU A 313 -15.55 5.09 19.48
N THR A 314 -14.53 5.72 18.89
CA THR A 314 -14.53 7.18 18.69
C THR A 314 -15.73 7.61 17.84
N SER A 315 -16.06 6.88 16.78
CA SER A 315 -17.16 7.23 15.87
C SER A 315 -18.55 7.25 16.50
N ILE A 316 -18.73 6.52 17.60
CA ILE A 316 -20.00 6.47 18.34
C ILE A 316 -19.93 7.18 19.69
N THR A 317 -18.82 7.81 20.03
CA THR A 317 -18.64 8.52 21.31
C THR A 317 -19.27 9.90 21.25
N GLN A 318 -20.05 10.26 22.27
CA GLN A 318 -20.51 11.64 22.44
C GLN A 318 -19.32 12.55 22.77
N PRO A 319 -19.15 13.69 22.07
CA PRO A 319 -18.02 14.60 22.28
C PRO A 319 -17.84 14.97 23.78
N GLY A 320 -16.58 14.93 24.24
CA GLY A 320 -16.25 15.26 25.62
C GLY A 320 -16.48 14.16 26.66
N THR A 321 -16.93 12.96 26.27
CA THR A 321 -17.28 11.88 27.23
C THR A 321 -16.27 10.74 27.33
N TRP A 322 -15.18 10.81 26.58
CA TRP A 322 -14.10 9.80 26.60
C TRP A 322 -12.74 10.44 26.93
N TYR A 323 -12.62 10.91 28.17
CA TYR A 323 -11.38 11.45 28.71
C TYR A 323 -11.14 10.87 30.10
N GLY A 324 -9.93 10.38 30.37
CA GLY A 324 -9.57 9.79 31.65
C GLY A 324 -10.38 8.54 32.00
N THR A 325 -10.96 7.84 31.01
CA THR A 325 -11.74 6.61 31.21
C THR A 325 -11.36 5.54 30.18
N VAL A 326 -11.49 4.26 30.56
CA VAL A 326 -11.16 3.13 29.70
C VAL A 326 -12.10 3.06 28.49
N LEU A 327 -13.38 3.32 28.68
CA LEU A 327 -14.42 3.33 27.67
C LEU A 327 -15.22 4.65 27.69
N PRO A 328 -15.85 5.04 26.57
CA PRO A 328 -16.73 6.20 26.55
C PRO A 328 -17.87 6.10 27.57
N LYS A 329 -18.23 7.20 28.19
CA LYS A 329 -19.36 7.29 29.14
C LYS A 329 -20.71 7.44 28.47
N ALA A 330 -20.75 8.00 27.26
CA ALA A 330 -21.97 8.19 26.50
C ALA A 330 -21.74 7.95 25.01
N PHE A 331 -22.77 7.43 24.34
CA PHE A 331 -22.71 7.03 22.93
C PHE A 331 -23.74 7.81 22.12
N THR A 332 -23.42 8.07 20.85
CA THR A 332 -24.30 8.71 19.87
C THR A 332 -24.05 8.16 18.48
N ALA A 333 -25.06 8.17 17.62
CA ALA A 333 -24.92 7.86 16.18
C ALA A 333 -24.97 9.13 15.31
N SER A 334 -25.05 10.33 15.91
CA SER A 334 -25.19 11.61 15.18
C SER A 334 -24.06 11.86 14.20
N HIS A 335 -22.82 11.38 14.49
CA HIS A 335 -21.66 11.54 13.64
C HIS A 335 -21.81 10.82 12.29
N TYR A 336 -22.51 9.67 12.27
CA TYR A 336 -22.84 8.97 11.01
C TYR A 336 -23.88 9.73 10.21
N GLN A 337 -24.88 10.34 10.89
CA GLN A 337 -25.82 11.21 10.21
C GLN A 337 -25.11 12.41 9.60
N GLU A 338 -24.26 13.10 10.36
CA GLU A 338 -23.44 14.22 9.87
C GLU A 338 -22.54 13.80 8.70
N ALA A 339 -21.84 12.67 8.81
CA ALA A 339 -20.97 12.13 7.74
C ALA A 339 -21.74 11.84 6.44
N LEU A 340 -23.03 11.52 6.52
CA LEU A 340 -23.85 11.16 5.35
C LEU A 340 -24.75 12.31 4.86
N THR A 341 -24.89 13.39 5.60
CA THR A 341 -25.77 14.52 5.24
C THR A 341 -25.05 15.84 5.02
N SER A 342 -23.88 16.05 5.63
CA SER A 342 -23.11 17.26 5.39
C SER A 342 -22.51 17.29 3.98
N SER A 343 -22.51 18.46 3.35
CA SER A 343 -21.98 18.66 2.01
C SER A 343 -20.51 18.21 1.89
N ASP A 344 -19.72 18.49 2.92
CA ASP A 344 -18.26 18.26 2.90
C ASP A 344 -17.92 16.77 3.10
N ALA A 345 -18.51 16.13 4.14
CA ALA A 345 -18.22 14.73 4.43
C ALA A 345 -18.82 13.79 3.37
N PHE A 346 -20.10 13.98 3.02
CA PHE A 346 -20.75 13.17 1.98
C PHE A 346 -20.17 13.45 0.59
N GLY A 347 -19.82 14.72 0.29
CA GLY A 347 -19.11 15.11 -0.92
C GLY A 347 -17.80 14.34 -1.08
N ALA A 348 -17.00 14.27 -0.01
CA ALA A 348 -15.73 13.55 -0.01
C ALA A 348 -15.90 12.02 -0.18
N ILE A 349 -16.92 11.42 0.45
CA ILE A 349 -17.28 10.01 0.24
C ILE A 349 -17.64 9.77 -1.23
N SER A 350 -18.51 10.64 -1.79
CA SER A 350 -18.94 10.56 -3.18
C SER A 350 -17.78 10.74 -4.16
N ASN A 351 -16.86 11.68 -3.89
CA ASN A 351 -15.65 11.86 -4.69
C ASN A 351 -14.77 10.61 -4.69
N SER A 352 -14.50 10.02 -3.51
CA SER A 352 -13.73 8.78 -3.45
C SER A 352 -14.40 7.63 -4.20
N LEU A 353 -15.72 7.47 -4.11
CA LEU A 353 -16.45 6.45 -4.86
C LEU A 353 -16.30 6.66 -6.37
N LYS A 354 -16.45 7.90 -6.84
CA LYS A 354 -16.28 8.25 -8.27
C LYS A 354 -14.85 7.98 -8.74
N LEU A 355 -13.86 8.49 -8.02
CA LEU A 355 -12.44 8.36 -8.36
C LEU A 355 -12.01 6.88 -8.38
N ALA A 356 -12.34 6.12 -7.34
CA ALA A 356 -12.01 4.70 -7.24
C ALA A 356 -12.71 3.86 -8.34
N SER A 357 -13.97 4.17 -8.65
CA SER A 357 -14.70 3.48 -9.71
C SER A 357 -14.12 3.76 -11.08
N LEU A 358 -13.77 5.01 -11.39
CA LEU A 358 -13.17 5.40 -12.66
C LEU A 358 -11.76 4.82 -12.82
N ALA A 359 -10.94 4.84 -11.76
CA ALA A 359 -9.63 4.19 -11.75
C ALA A 359 -9.77 2.68 -11.96
N MET A 360 -10.72 2.01 -11.29
CA MET A 360 -10.99 0.58 -11.46
C MET A 360 -11.37 0.24 -12.92
N ILE A 361 -12.26 1.01 -13.52
CA ILE A 361 -12.67 0.78 -14.91
C ILE A 361 -11.48 0.94 -15.85
N LEU A 362 -10.70 2.00 -15.68
CA LEU A 362 -9.49 2.25 -16.45
C LEU A 362 -8.49 1.10 -16.32
N ASP A 363 -8.27 0.63 -15.11
CA ASP A 363 -7.34 -0.46 -14.83
C ASP A 363 -7.83 -1.83 -15.35
N ILE A 364 -9.12 -2.11 -15.32
CA ILE A 364 -9.67 -3.34 -15.93
C ILE A 364 -9.41 -3.34 -17.43
N LEU A 365 -9.66 -2.21 -18.09
CA LEU A 365 -9.47 -2.09 -19.55
C LEU A 365 -7.98 -2.17 -19.93
N LEU A 366 -7.13 -1.37 -19.29
CA LEU A 366 -5.68 -1.37 -19.54
C LEU A 366 -5.04 -2.68 -19.08
N GLY A 367 -5.41 -3.18 -17.91
CA GLY A 367 -4.85 -4.40 -17.33
C GLY A 367 -5.17 -5.65 -18.16
N LEU A 368 -6.39 -5.74 -18.72
CA LEU A 368 -6.75 -6.81 -19.65
C LEU A 368 -5.90 -6.72 -20.94
N LEU A 369 -5.78 -5.52 -21.52
CA LEU A 369 -4.97 -5.30 -22.72
C LEU A 369 -3.49 -5.66 -22.48
N ILE A 370 -2.92 -5.15 -21.41
CA ILE A 370 -1.52 -5.37 -21.04
C ILE A 370 -1.26 -6.85 -20.76
N ALA A 371 -2.09 -7.49 -19.92
CA ALA A 371 -1.96 -8.91 -19.61
C ALA A 371 -2.08 -9.80 -20.86
N TYR A 372 -2.99 -9.45 -21.77
CA TYR A 372 -3.12 -10.12 -23.07
C TYR A 372 -1.84 -10.00 -23.90
N LEU A 373 -1.26 -8.80 -24.00
CA LEU A 373 -0.01 -8.57 -24.72
C LEU A 373 1.16 -9.37 -24.10
N ILE A 374 1.23 -9.45 -22.78
CA ILE A 374 2.28 -10.18 -22.06
C ILE A 374 2.16 -11.70 -22.28
N VAL A 375 0.96 -12.27 -22.11
CA VAL A 375 0.75 -13.73 -22.08
C VAL A 375 0.51 -14.31 -23.48
N ARG A 376 -0.32 -13.67 -24.30
CA ARG A 376 -0.81 -14.21 -25.57
C ARG A 376 0.00 -13.78 -26.80
N THR A 377 1.02 -12.93 -26.61
CA THR A 377 1.87 -12.51 -27.72
C THR A 377 3.34 -12.83 -27.47
N SER A 378 4.10 -12.94 -28.54
CA SER A 378 5.56 -13.11 -28.49
C SER A 378 6.29 -11.86 -28.97
N LEU A 379 5.72 -10.66 -28.71
CA LEU A 379 6.28 -9.38 -29.16
C LEU A 379 7.63 -9.10 -28.48
N ARG A 380 8.57 -8.55 -29.23
CA ARG A 380 9.80 -8.01 -28.65
C ARG A 380 9.44 -6.74 -27.86
N GLY A 381 9.92 -6.64 -26.61
CA GLY A 381 9.63 -5.51 -25.72
C GLY A 381 8.49 -5.74 -24.71
N ARG A 382 7.76 -6.87 -24.76
CA ARG A 382 6.73 -7.20 -23.75
C ARG A 382 7.29 -7.26 -22.32
N TRP A 383 8.57 -7.61 -22.18
CA TRP A 383 9.27 -7.62 -20.89
C TRP A 383 9.38 -6.22 -20.29
N LEU A 384 9.56 -5.19 -21.13
CA LEU A 384 9.58 -3.79 -20.69
C LEU A 384 8.19 -3.34 -20.22
N LEU A 385 7.13 -3.78 -20.92
CA LEU A 385 5.75 -3.52 -20.51
C LEU A 385 5.46 -4.15 -19.15
N ASP A 386 5.85 -5.41 -18.94
CA ASP A 386 5.71 -6.09 -17.66
C ASP A 386 6.49 -5.38 -16.54
N ALA A 387 7.73 -5.00 -16.79
CA ALA A 387 8.58 -4.29 -15.83
C ALA A 387 7.99 -2.91 -15.46
N LEU A 388 7.53 -2.12 -16.45
CA LEU A 388 6.92 -0.82 -16.21
C LEU A 388 5.60 -0.93 -15.44
N CYS A 389 4.78 -1.95 -15.74
CA CYS A 389 3.56 -2.19 -14.97
C CYS A 389 3.82 -2.52 -13.49
N MET A 390 4.98 -3.12 -13.15
CA MET A 390 5.34 -3.43 -11.77
C MET A 390 6.06 -2.29 -11.05
N LEU A 391 6.57 -1.31 -11.79
CA LEU A 391 7.34 -0.19 -11.24
C LEU A 391 6.58 0.61 -10.15
N PRO A 392 5.25 0.85 -10.24
CA PRO A 392 4.51 1.57 -9.20
C PRO A 392 4.54 0.92 -7.81
N LEU A 393 4.79 -0.40 -7.73
CA LEU A 393 4.95 -1.08 -6.44
C LEU A 393 6.29 -0.76 -5.76
N ALA A 394 7.30 -0.40 -6.57
CA ALA A 394 8.65 -0.08 -6.10
C ALA A 394 8.86 1.43 -5.90
N VAL A 395 8.08 2.27 -6.57
CA VAL A 395 8.17 3.74 -6.45
C VAL A 395 7.35 4.20 -5.25
N PRO A 396 7.93 5.00 -4.34
CA PRO A 396 7.18 5.60 -3.26
C PRO A 396 5.98 6.42 -3.76
N GLY A 397 4.80 6.20 -3.17
CA GLY A 397 3.59 6.90 -3.61
C GLY A 397 3.67 8.41 -3.50
N LEU A 398 4.32 8.89 -2.45
CA LEU A 398 4.59 10.32 -2.27
C LEU A 398 5.37 10.92 -3.43
N VAL A 399 6.39 10.20 -3.96
CA VAL A 399 7.20 10.67 -5.10
C VAL A 399 6.37 10.78 -6.36
N LEU A 400 5.49 9.80 -6.59
CA LEU A 400 4.61 9.81 -7.77
C LEU A 400 3.57 10.93 -7.67
N ALA A 401 2.93 11.09 -6.51
CA ALA A 401 1.97 12.17 -6.26
C ALA A 401 2.60 13.55 -6.46
N PHE A 402 3.80 13.76 -5.91
CA PHE A 402 4.58 14.97 -6.12
C PHE A 402 4.96 15.18 -7.60
N GLY A 403 5.23 14.09 -8.31
CA GLY A 403 5.46 14.11 -9.76
C GLY A 403 4.26 14.61 -10.57
N PHE A 404 3.04 14.28 -10.17
CA PHE A 404 1.82 14.84 -10.79
C PHE A 404 1.66 16.33 -10.50
N VAL A 405 2.05 16.80 -9.31
CA VAL A 405 2.11 18.24 -9.04
C VAL A 405 3.10 18.92 -9.99
N ALA A 406 4.31 18.36 -10.14
CA ALA A 406 5.30 18.88 -11.08
C ALA A 406 4.79 18.88 -12.53
N MET A 407 4.05 17.83 -12.92
CA MET A 407 3.44 17.69 -14.24
C MET A 407 2.35 18.73 -14.48
N SER A 408 1.56 19.07 -13.46
CA SER A 408 0.52 20.12 -13.56
C SER A 408 1.10 21.52 -13.87
N LEU A 409 2.35 21.74 -13.51
CA LEU A 409 3.05 23.02 -13.69
C LEU A 409 3.88 23.08 -14.99
N GLN A 410 4.00 21.96 -15.71
CA GLN A 410 4.86 21.86 -16.89
C GLN A 410 4.10 21.36 -18.11
N TRP A 411 4.76 21.40 -19.29
CA TRP A 411 4.17 20.84 -20.50
C TRP A 411 3.76 19.37 -20.31
N PRO A 412 2.57 18.92 -20.77
CA PRO A 412 1.59 19.64 -21.59
C PRO A 412 0.50 20.37 -20.80
N PHE A 413 0.46 20.29 -19.45
CA PHE A 413 -0.63 20.80 -18.61
C PHE A 413 -0.36 22.21 -18.05
N GLY A 414 0.89 22.66 -18.02
CA GLY A 414 1.25 24.01 -17.55
C GLY A 414 0.63 25.11 -18.40
N LYS A 415 0.75 26.35 -17.96
CA LYS A 415 0.09 27.56 -18.54
C LYS A 415 0.23 27.68 -20.06
N ASP A 416 1.39 27.30 -20.60
CA ASP A 416 1.70 27.40 -22.04
C ASP A 416 1.49 26.07 -22.80
N GLY A 417 0.93 25.05 -22.15
CA GLY A 417 0.72 23.74 -22.71
C GLY A 417 -0.64 23.58 -23.41
N PRO A 418 -0.77 22.62 -24.34
CA PRO A 418 -2.01 22.35 -25.07
C PRO A 418 -3.14 21.82 -24.20
N LEU A 419 -2.83 21.30 -23.00
CA LEU A 419 -3.78 20.75 -22.02
C LEU A 419 -3.90 21.66 -20.78
N SER A 420 -3.51 22.95 -20.89
CA SER A 420 -3.68 23.90 -19.80
C SER A 420 -5.16 24.05 -19.46
N GLY A 421 -5.51 23.99 -18.15
CA GLY A 421 -6.89 24.01 -17.68
C GLY A 421 -7.62 22.66 -17.71
N PHE A 422 -7.11 21.64 -18.42
CA PHE A 422 -7.71 20.29 -18.36
C PHE A 422 -7.45 19.58 -17.02
N ALA A 423 -6.24 19.73 -16.49
CA ALA A 423 -5.86 19.20 -15.18
C ALA A 423 -4.85 20.12 -14.51
N SER A 424 -5.11 20.52 -13.28
CA SER A 424 -4.25 21.38 -12.48
C SER A 424 -4.36 21.05 -11.00
N VAL A 425 -3.30 21.33 -10.23
CA VAL A 425 -3.26 21.04 -8.77
C VAL A 425 -3.18 22.34 -7.96
N LEU A 426 -2.32 23.28 -8.39
CA LEU A 426 -1.98 24.51 -7.65
C LEU A 426 -2.51 25.78 -8.31
N ALA A 427 -3.44 25.68 -9.25
CA ALA A 427 -4.09 26.83 -9.86
C ALA A 427 -5.02 27.56 -8.88
N SER A 428 -5.43 28.79 -9.22
CA SER A 428 -6.46 29.52 -8.46
C SER A 428 -7.82 28.81 -8.47
N ASP A 429 -8.13 28.12 -9.57
CA ASP A 429 -9.28 27.21 -9.70
C ASP A 429 -8.72 25.85 -10.17
N PRO A 430 -8.31 24.97 -9.24
CA PRO A 430 -7.69 23.71 -9.58
C PRO A 430 -8.71 22.70 -10.12
N SER A 431 -8.25 21.86 -11.05
CA SER A 431 -9.00 20.71 -11.56
C SER A 431 -8.17 19.44 -11.37
N PRO A 432 -8.07 18.89 -10.13
CA PRO A 432 -7.18 17.78 -9.82
C PRO A 432 -7.76 16.42 -10.23
N VAL A 433 -9.07 16.33 -10.52
CA VAL A 433 -9.80 15.08 -10.74
C VAL A 433 -9.15 14.20 -11.82
N PRO A 434 -8.72 14.70 -13.01
CA PRO A 434 -8.04 13.86 -13.99
C PRO A 434 -6.74 13.27 -13.46
N PHE A 435 -5.93 14.04 -12.72
CA PHE A 435 -4.70 13.55 -12.12
C PHE A 435 -4.96 12.55 -11.01
N LEU A 436 -5.99 12.74 -10.17
CA LEU A 436 -6.37 11.79 -9.13
C LEU A 436 -6.78 10.43 -9.74
N ILE A 437 -7.59 10.42 -10.80
CA ILE A 437 -8.00 9.19 -11.49
C ILE A 437 -6.78 8.46 -12.05
N VAL A 438 -5.91 9.18 -12.75
CA VAL A 438 -4.72 8.59 -13.37
C VAL A 438 -3.70 8.13 -12.32
N ALA A 439 -3.48 8.90 -11.25
CA ALA A 439 -2.59 8.53 -10.15
C ALA A 439 -3.06 7.24 -9.47
N TYR A 440 -4.36 7.15 -9.15
CA TYR A 440 -4.94 5.94 -8.56
C TYR A 440 -4.81 4.75 -9.51
N ALA A 441 -5.13 4.92 -10.80
CA ALA A 441 -5.03 3.86 -11.79
C ALA A 441 -3.57 3.39 -11.96
N VAL A 442 -2.64 4.28 -12.29
CA VAL A 442 -1.23 3.91 -12.50
C VAL A 442 -0.68 3.15 -11.29
N ARG A 443 -1.01 3.60 -10.08
CA ARG A 443 -0.52 2.99 -8.84
C ARG A 443 -1.12 1.62 -8.56
N ARG A 444 -2.34 1.35 -8.99
CA ARG A 444 -3.08 0.10 -8.75
C ARG A 444 -3.11 -0.84 -9.95
N LEU A 445 -2.67 -0.41 -11.12
CA LEU A 445 -2.57 -1.21 -12.33
C LEU A 445 -1.90 -2.59 -12.12
N PRO A 446 -0.81 -2.73 -11.32
CA PRO A 446 -0.18 -4.02 -11.07
C PRO A 446 -1.15 -5.10 -10.58
N TYR A 447 -2.15 -4.75 -9.76
CA TYR A 447 -3.09 -5.73 -9.18
C TYR A 447 -3.97 -6.36 -10.25
N VAL A 448 -4.53 -5.56 -11.17
CA VAL A 448 -5.36 -6.10 -12.28
C VAL A 448 -4.49 -6.84 -13.27
N VAL A 449 -3.31 -6.32 -13.62
CA VAL A 449 -2.40 -7.00 -14.58
C VAL A 449 -2.02 -8.37 -14.03
N ARG A 450 -1.58 -8.50 -12.77
CA ARG A 450 -1.18 -9.80 -12.19
C ARG A 450 -2.36 -10.77 -12.04
N SER A 451 -3.53 -10.28 -11.61
CA SER A 451 -4.73 -11.11 -11.52
C SER A 451 -5.15 -11.64 -12.90
N THR A 452 -5.11 -10.79 -13.92
CA THR A 452 -5.47 -11.14 -15.30
C THR A 452 -4.45 -12.08 -15.95
N VAL A 453 -3.14 -11.83 -15.75
CA VAL A 453 -2.06 -12.73 -16.20
C VAL A 453 -2.28 -14.13 -15.62
N ALA A 454 -2.52 -14.23 -14.30
CA ALA A 454 -2.78 -15.51 -13.65
C ALA A 454 -4.02 -16.22 -14.22
N GLY A 455 -5.07 -15.48 -14.58
CA GLY A 455 -6.24 -16.02 -15.26
C GLY A 455 -5.93 -16.54 -16.67
N LEU A 456 -5.19 -15.75 -17.45
CA LEU A 456 -4.80 -16.12 -18.81
C LEU A 456 -3.86 -17.31 -18.85
N GLU A 457 -2.90 -17.43 -17.94
CA GLU A 457 -1.98 -18.57 -17.86
C GLU A 457 -2.69 -19.89 -17.52
N GLN A 458 -3.83 -19.84 -16.84
CA GLN A 458 -4.65 -21.01 -16.52
C GLN A 458 -5.63 -21.41 -17.64
N THR A 459 -5.77 -20.54 -18.65
CA THR A 459 -6.69 -20.76 -19.79
C THR A 459 -5.88 -21.18 -21.00
N SER A 460 -6.24 -22.32 -21.65
CA SER A 460 -5.54 -22.75 -22.85
C SER A 460 -5.71 -21.72 -24.00
N GLY A 461 -4.63 -21.45 -24.73
CA GLY A 461 -4.65 -20.65 -25.96
C GLY A 461 -5.46 -21.29 -27.08
N ASP A 462 -5.59 -22.62 -27.07
CA ASP A 462 -6.30 -23.40 -28.08
C ASP A 462 -7.78 -22.99 -28.18
N LEU A 463 -8.38 -22.52 -27.10
CA LEU A 463 -9.78 -22.05 -27.10
C LEU A 463 -9.95 -20.77 -27.96
N GLU A 464 -8.98 -19.88 -27.91
CA GLU A 464 -8.94 -18.67 -28.75
C GLU A 464 -8.71 -19.06 -30.21
N GLU A 465 -7.77 -19.96 -30.48
CA GLU A 465 -7.48 -20.45 -31.82
C GLU A 465 -8.69 -21.21 -32.43
N ALA A 466 -9.36 -22.04 -31.65
CA ALA A 466 -10.57 -22.72 -32.09
C ALA A 466 -11.69 -21.73 -32.47
N ALA A 467 -11.90 -20.68 -31.67
CA ALA A 467 -12.87 -19.65 -32.01
C ALA A 467 -12.52 -18.92 -33.33
N MET A 468 -11.23 -18.60 -33.53
CA MET A 468 -10.77 -17.99 -34.79
C MET A 468 -10.89 -18.93 -35.99
N ASN A 469 -10.63 -20.23 -35.82
CA ASN A 469 -10.83 -21.23 -36.88
C ASN A 469 -12.31 -21.37 -37.28
N LEU A 470 -13.23 -21.08 -36.36
CA LEU A 470 -14.66 -21.02 -36.63
C LEU A 470 -15.12 -19.67 -37.22
N GLY A 471 -14.17 -18.79 -37.60
CA GLY A 471 -14.45 -17.52 -38.26
C GLY A 471 -14.62 -16.32 -37.33
N ALA A 472 -14.39 -16.47 -36.03
CA ALA A 472 -14.42 -15.32 -35.12
C ALA A 472 -13.20 -14.39 -35.35
N SER A 473 -13.45 -13.08 -35.34
CA SER A 473 -12.34 -12.12 -35.25
C SER A 473 -11.64 -12.27 -33.89
N ARG A 474 -10.37 -11.90 -33.81
CA ARG A 474 -9.60 -11.96 -32.55
C ARG A 474 -10.29 -11.21 -31.41
N LEU A 475 -10.82 -10.02 -31.69
CA LEU A 475 -11.59 -9.25 -30.69
C LEU A 475 -12.84 -10.00 -30.22
N THR A 476 -13.52 -10.68 -31.15
CA THR A 476 -14.68 -11.52 -30.83
C THR A 476 -14.28 -12.72 -29.96
N ALA A 477 -13.17 -13.40 -30.29
CA ALA A 477 -12.64 -14.50 -29.49
C ALA A 477 -12.25 -14.03 -28.08
N VAL A 478 -11.56 -12.89 -27.94
CA VAL A 478 -11.25 -12.32 -26.64
C VAL A 478 -12.53 -12.00 -25.85
N ARG A 479 -13.48 -11.27 -26.47
CA ARG A 479 -14.70 -10.84 -25.77
C ARG A 479 -15.63 -11.98 -25.39
N ARG A 480 -15.82 -12.99 -26.27
CA ARG A 480 -16.81 -14.06 -26.09
C ARG A 480 -16.26 -15.35 -25.46
N VAL A 481 -14.95 -15.55 -25.52
CA VAL A 481 -14.30 -16.77 -24.98
C VAL A 481 -13.38 -16.41 -23.82
N ILE A 482 -12.37 -15.57 -24.04
CA ILE A 482 -11.33 -15.31 -23.02
C ILE A 482 -11.89 -14.53 -21.85
N VAL A 483 -12.55 -13.38 -22.07
CA VAL A 483 -13.07 -12.53 -20.99
C VAL A 483 -14.02 -13.30 -20.06
N PRO A 484 -15.01 -14.08 -20.54
CA PRO A 484 -15.85 -14.90 -19.65
C PRO A 484 -15.06 -15.90 -18.82
N LEU A 485 -14.03 -16.54 -19.39
CA LEU A 485 -13.22 -17.54 -18.69
C LEU A 485 -12.36 -16.95 -17.57
N ILE A 486 -11.88 -15.71 -17.73
CA ILE A 486 -11.06 -15.01 -16.73
C ILE A 486 -11.85 -13.98 -15.93
N MET A 487 -13.19 -13.95 -16.07
CA MET A 487 -14.05 -12.92 -15.46
C MET A 487 -13.85 -12.80 -13.95
N ALA A 488 -13.74 -13.93 -13.25
CA ALA A 488 -13.48 -13.93 -11.81
C ALA A 488 -12.15 -13.23 -11.44
N ASN A 489 -11.10 -13.41 -12.26
CA ASN A 489 -9.81 -12.76 -12.06
C ASN A 489 -9.90 -11.25 -12.33
N LEU A 490 -10.62 -10.84 -13.39
CA LEU A 490 -10.83 -9.43 -13.73
C LEU A 490 -11.62 -8.71 -12.64
N ILE A 491 -12.74 -9.30 -12.18
CA ILE A 491 -13.56 -8.71 -11.12
C ILE A 491 -12.76 -8.62 -9.83
N ALA A 492 -12.06 -9.67 -9.45
CA ALA A 492 -11.29 -9.67 -8.22
C ALA A 492 -10.12 -8.66 -8.25
N GLY A 493 -9.39 -8.58 -9.37
CA GLY A 493 -8.37 -7.53 -9.57
C GLY A 493 -8.97 -6.13 -9.52
N GLY A 494 -10.11 -5.92 -10.18
CA GLY A 494 -10.83 -4.65 -10.15
C GLY A 494 -11.31 -4.26 -8.75
N LEU A 495 -11.88 -5.21 -7.98
CA LEU A 495 -12.29 -4.96 -6.59
C LEU A 495 -11.10 -4.58 -5.69
N LEU A 496 -9.92 -5.14 -5.92
CA LEU A 496 -8.71 -4.73 -5.21
C LEU A 496 -8.29 -3.31 -5.57
N VAL A 497 -8.33 -2.96 -6.88
CA VAL A 497 -8.07 -1.56 -7.31
C VAL A 497 -9.05 -0.62 -6.65
N PHE A 498 -10.34 -0.90 -6.73
CA PHE A 498 -11.38 -0.09 -6.09
C PHE A 498 -11.12 0.09 -4.59
N SER A 499 -10.89 -1.03 -3.89
CA SER A 499 -10.65 -1.04 -2.45
C SER A 499 -9.47 -0.17 -2.03
N PHE A 500 -8.33 -0.34 -2.68
CA PHE A 500 -7.13 0.42 -2.33
C PHE A 500 -7.17 1.88 -2.82
N SER A 501 -7.95 2.18 -3.86
CA SER A 501 -8.15 3.55 -4.33
C SER A 501 -9.09 4.34 -3.41
N MET A 502 -10.09 3.69 -2.82
CA MET A 502 -11.03 4.33 -1.87
C MET A 502 -10.34 4.97 -0.68
N LEU A 503 -9.28 4.35 -0.18
CA LEU A 503 -8.52 4.81 0.98
C LEU A 503 -7.08 5.20 0.62
N GLU A 504 -6.89 5.70 -0.60
CA GLU A 504 -5.58 6.23 -1.02
C GLU A 504 -5.25 7.52 -0.25
N VAL A 505 -4.07 7.57 0.35
CA VAL A 505 -3.66 8.67 1.24
C VAL A 505 -2.76 9.66 0.52
N SER A 506 -1.61 9.19 -0.01
CA SER A 506 -0.56 10.07 -0.54
C SER A 506 -1.03 10.96 -1.69
N ASP A 507 -1.69 10.33 -2.69
CA ASP A 507 -2.21 11.05 -3.87
C ASP A 507 -3.34 11.99 -3.47
N SER A 508 -4.23 11.54 -2.58
CA SER A 508 -5.34 12.34 -2.07
C SER A 508 -4.87 13.58 -1.31
N LEU A 509 -3.91 13.43 -0.38
CA LEU A 509 -3.44 14.54 0.44
C LEU A 509 -2.68 15.57 -0.39
N ILE A 510 -1.94 15.14 -1.42
CA ILE A 510 -1.08 15.99 -2.23
C ILE A 510 -1.84 16.65 -3.38
N LEU A 511 -2.73 15.92 -4.07
CA LEU A 511 -3.37 16.44 -5.28
C LEU A 511 -4.67 17.19 -5.01
N ALA A 512 -5.47 16.80 -4.00
CA ALA A 512 -6.71 17.47 -3.68
C ALA A 512 -6.46 18.67 -2.76
N GLN A 513 -6.52 19.90 -3.28
CA GLN A 513 -6.23 21.12 -2.52
C GLN A 513 -7.48 21.96 -2.21
N GLN A 514 -8.62 21.72 -2.87
CA GLN A 514 -9.91 22.37 -2.57
C GLN A 514 -10.88 21.37 -1.94
N THR A 515 -11.72 21.86 -1.03
CA THR A 515 -12.69 21.03 -0.28
C THR A 515 -13.68 20.32 -1.20
N SER A 516 -14.09 20.95 -2.31
CA SER A 516 -14.96 20.36 -3.33
C SER A 516 -14.42 19.06 -3.95
N ASP A 517 -13.08 18.92 -4.00
CA ASP A 517 -12.40 17.81 -4.65
C ASP A 517 -11.86 16.79 -3.64
N TYR A 518 -12.03 17.01 -2.35
CA TYR A 518 -11.47 16.13 -1.33
C TYR A 518 -11.97 14.71 -1.47
N PRO A 519 -11.05 13.73 -1.62
CA PRO A 519 -11.37 12.34 -1.31
C PRO A 519 -11.56 12.12 0.18
N ILE A 520 -12.14 10.99 0.57
CA ILE A 520 -12.45 10.66 1.97
C ILE A 520 -11.22 10.78 2.90
N THR A 521 -10.04 10.37 2.47
CA THR A 521 -8.81 10.41 3.27
C THR A 521 -8.34 11.82 3.53
N LYS A 522 -8.45 12.73 2.55
CA LYS A 522 -8.14 14.14 2.72
C LYS A 522 -9.15 14.83 3.63
N ALA A 523 -10.44 14.49 3.47
CA ALA A 523 -11.49 15.02 4.33
C ALA A 523 -11.33 14.53 5.78
N ILE A 524 -10.99 13.26 6.01
CA ILE A 524 -10.68 12.75 7.36
C ILE A 524 -9.60 13.61 8.03
N LEU A 525 -8.51 13.94 7.32
CA LEU A 525 -7.47 14.83 7.86
C LEU A 525 -8.01 16.22 8.16
N ALA A 526 -8.76 16.82 7.25
CA ALA A 526 -9.34 18.15 7.43
C ALA A 526 -10.34 18.21 8.60
N PHE A 527 -11.15 17.16 8.78
CA PHE A 527 -12.06 17.06 9.93
C PHE A 527 -11.32 16.87 11.25
N MET A 528 -10.14 16.22 11.26
CA MET A 528 -9.32 16.11 12.47
C MET A 528 -8.88 17.45 13.03
N ASP A 529 -8.63 18.42 12.16
CA ASP A 529 -8.24 19.79 12.54
C ASP A 529 -9.45 20.64 12.95
N ARG A 530 -10.69 20.18 12.71
CA ARG A 530 -11.91 20.87 13.11
C ARG A 530 -12.16 20.68 14.59
N LEU A 531 -12.35 21.78 15.32
CA LEU A 531 -12.66 21.76 16.74
C LEU A 531 -14.05 21.16 17.02
N GLY A 532 -14.19 20.52 18.17
CA GLY A 532 -15.46 19.97 18.66
C GLY A 532 -15.74 18.56 18.16
N ASP A 533 -16.62 18.40 17.19
CA ASP A 533 -17.12 17.12 16.68
C ASP A 533 -16.26 16.51 15.55
N GLY A 534 -15.33 17.28 15.01
CA GLY A 534 -14.52 16.89 13.85
C GLY A 534 -13.86 15.51 13.93
N PRO A 535 -13.11 15.18 14.99
CA PRO A 535 -12.47 13.86 15.14
C PRO A 535 -13.48 12.70 15.18
N TYR A 536 -14.69 12.92 15.68
CA TYR A 536 -15.74 11.90 15.76
C TYR A 536 -16.37 11.65 14.38
N ILE A 537 -16.62 12.73 13.60
CA ILE A 537 -17.08 12.65 12.21
C ILE A 537 -16.02 11.99 11.34
N ALA A 538 -14.75 12.38 11.49
CA ALA A 538 -13.62 11.75 10.81
C ALA A 538 -13.56 10.23 11.10
N SER A 539 -13.81 9.84 12.36
CA SER A 539 -13.88 8.42 12.75
C SER A 539 -15.07 7.71 12.10
N ALA A 540 -16.24 8.35 12.05
CA ALA A 540 -17.42 7.77 11.38
C ALA A 540 -17.17 7.57 9.88
N MET A 541 -16.53 8.53 9.20
CA MET A 541 -16.08 8.39 7.81
C MET A 541 -15.07 7.23 7.65
N GLY A 542 -14.14 7.10 8.60
CA GLY A 542 -13.18 6.00 8.65
C GLY A 542 -13.86 4.63 8.78
N VAL A 543 -14.85 4.50 9.69
CA VAL A 543 -15.62 3.25 9.85
C VAL A 543 -16.43 2.94 8.59
N TRP A 544 -17.03 3.94 7.95
CA TRP A 544 -17.72 3.75 6.67
C TRP A 544 -16.76 3.22 5.59
N GLY A 545 -15.58 3.81 5.47
CA GLY A 545 -14.53 3.34 4.57
C GLY A 545 -14.08 1.90 4.88
N MET A 546 -13.89 1.57 6.18
CA MET A 546 -13.58 0.19 6.61
C MET A 546 -14.65 -0.81 6.20
N ALA A 547 -15.92 -0.49 6.43
CA ALA A 547 -17.04 -1.37 6.09
C ALA A 547 -17.08 -1.66 4.58
N LEU A 548 -16.91 -0.62 3.77
CA LEU A 548 -16.86 -0.75 2.31
C LEU A 548 -15.65 -1.59 1.86
N LEU A 549 -14.47 -1.30 2.40
CA LEU A 549 -13.24 -2.02 2.06
C LEU A 549 -13.33 -3.50 2.46
N THR A 550 -13.83 -3.78 3.66
CA THR A 550 -14.06 -5.16 4.14
C THR A 550 -14.98 -5.91 3.19
N THR A 551 -16.09 -5.29 2.81
CA THR A 551 -17.08 -5.91 1.89
C THR A 551 -16.46 -6.19 0.52
N THR A 552 -15.71 -5.26 -0.04
CA THR A 552 -15.10 -5.41 -1.37
C THR A 552 -13.95 -6.43 -1.38
N ILE A 553 -13.09 -6.44 -0.35
CA ILE A 553 -12.02 -7.45 -0.22
C ILE A 553 -12.61 -8.84 0.02
N PHE A 554 -13.67 -8.96 0.84
CA PHE A 554 -14.35 -10.23 1.07
C PHE A 554 -14.97 -10.76 -0.24
N ALA A 555 -15.63 -9.90 -1.02
CA ALA A 555 -16.16 -10.28 -2.33
C ALA A 555 -15.04 -10.73 -3.29
N ALA A 556 -13.92 -10.00 -3.35
CA ALA A 556 -12.75 -10.37 -4.14
C ALA A 556 -12.16 -11.73 -3.68
N SER A 557 -12.10 -11.96 -2.37
CA SER A 557 -11.62 -13.22 -1.79
C SER A 557 -12.50 -14.41 -2.15
N MET A 558 -13.82 -14.23 -2.15
CA MET A 558 -14.75 -15.28 -2.57
C MET A 558 -14.55 -15.67 -4.03
N LEU A 559 -14.29 -14.70 -4.91
CA LEU A 559 -14.06 -14.92 -6.34
C LEU A 559 -12.71 -15.59 -6.63
N LEU A 560 -11.65 -15.18 -5.94
CA LEU A 560 -10.29 -15.71 -6.15
C LEU A 560 -10.00 -16.99 -5.34
N GLY A 561 -10.76 -17.26 -4.29
CA GLY A 561 -10.54 -18.39 -3.42
C GLY A 561 -9.14 -18.38 -2.79
N LYS A 562 -8.44 -19.54 -2.81
CA LYS A 562 -7.09 -19.68 -2.24
C LYS A 562 -6.00 -18.83 -2.94
N LYS A 563 -6.30 -18.15 -4.05
CA LYS A 563 -5.35 -17.43 -4.90
C LYS A 563 -5.15 -15.96 -4.51
N LEU A 564 -5.97 -15.42 -3.60
CA LEU A 564 -5.82 -14.02 -3.18
C LEU A 564 -4.39 -13.70 -2.70
N GLY A 565 -3.80 -14.60 -1.92
CA GLY A 565 -2.43 -14.45 -1.44
C GLY A 565 -1.34 -14.39 -2.53
N SER A 566 -1.62 -14.87 -3.76
CA SER A 566 -0.65 -14.81 -4.86
C SER A 566 -0.50 -13.41 -5.46
N ILE A 567 -1.49 -12.54 -5.28
CA ILE A 567 -1.48 -11.16 -5.78
C ILE A 567 -0.55 -10.28 -4.94
N PHE A 568 -0.41 -10.58 -3.65
CA PHE A 568 0.51 -9.89 -2.73
C PHE A 568 1.91 -10.52 -2.67
N ARG A 569 2.17 -11.55 -3.48
CA ARG A 569 3.49 -12.17 -3.62
C ARG A 569 4.27 -11.43 -4.70
N ALA A 570 5.18 -10.55 -4.29
CA ALA A 570 6.15 -9.92 -5.18
C ALA A 570 7.24 -10.91 -5.63
#